data_ed3ee093814f4f5fb8f4c87b7bcce68e
#
_entry.id   ed3ee093814f4f5fb8f4c87b7bcce68e
#
_cell.length_a   1.000
_cell.length_b   1.000
_cell.length_c   1.000
_cell.angle_alpha   90.00
_cell.angle_beta   90.00
_cell.angle_gamma   90.00
#
_symmetry.space_group_name_H-M   'P 1'
#
loop_
_entity.id
_entity.type
_entity.pdbx_description
1 polymer ?
#
loop_
_entity_poly.entity_id
_entity_poly.type
_entity_poly.pdbx_seq_one_letter_code
_entity_poly.pdbx_strand_id
1 'polypeptide(L)'
;DDEHAIRTLVETWMRASQAGDTETVLSLMTDDALFMVPGQPPFGKEAFKAAAQGQQDFTITGKSDIQEIRVLGDWAYLRNHLEITVTPRNGTTGDGGLAVKRSGYTLTILQKQADGKWQLKRDANLLTLVA
;
A
#
# COMPACT_ATOMS: atom_id res chain seq x y z
N ASP A 1 21.53 -1.64 -4.49
CA ASP A 1 21.60 -0.45 -3.68
C ASP A 1 20.25 -0.18 -2.99
N ASP A 2 20.23 0.75 -2.07
CA ASP A 2 19.06 1.01 -1.24
C ASP A 2 17.87 1.54 -2.05
N GLU A 3 18.11 2.41 -3.01
CA GLU A 3 17.03 2.92 -3.85
C GLU A 3 16.37 1.80 -4.64
N HIS A 4 17.17 0.92 -5.21
CA HIS A 4 16.66 -0.23 -5.95
C HIS A 4 15.85 -1.16 -5.05
N ALA A 5 16.33 -1.40 -3.82
CA ALA A 5 15.63 -2.23 -2.86
C ALA A 5 14.27 -1.64 -2.50
N ILE A 6 14.18 -0.32 -2.37
CA ILE A 6 12.92 0.37 -2.08
C ILE A 6 11.97 0.28 -3.25
N ARG A 7 12.47 0.45 -4.49
CA ARG A 7 11.63 0.27 -5.68
C ARG A 7 11.08 -1.15 -5.77
N THR A 8 11.91 -2.13 -5.46
CA THR A 8 11.49 -3.53 -5.44
C THR A 8 10.42 -3.78 -4.39
N LEU A 9 10.54 -3.13 -3.21
CA LEU A 9 9.53 -3.23 -2.16
C LEU A 9 8.17 -2.74 -2.67
N VAL A 10 8.15 -1.58 -3.36
CA VAL A 10 6.92 -1.04 -3.92
C VAL A 10 6.30 -1.99 -4.95
N GLU A 11 7.11 -2.53 -5.84
CA GLU A 11 6.64 -3.49 -6.85
C GLU A 11 6.07 -4.75 -6.19
N THR A 12 6.74 -5.27 -5.18
CA THR A 12 6.29 -6.45 -4.45
C THR A 12 4.97 -6.17 -3.74
N TRP A 13 4.84 -4.98 -3.11
CA TRP A 13 3.62 -4.57 -2.44
C TRP A 13 2.44 -4.56 -3.42
N MET A 14 2.62 -3.92 -4.58
CA MET A 14 1.55 -3.83 -5.58
C MET A 14 1.18 -5.22 -6.11
N ARG A 15 2.16 -6.04 -6.44
CA ARG A 15 1.93 -7.39 -6.97
C ARG A 15 1.21 -8.27 -5.94
N ALA A 16 1.68 -8.25 -4.70
CA ALA A 16 1.08 -9.06 -3.63
C ALA A 16 -0.33 -8.59 -3.32
N SER A 17 -0.56 -7.28 -3.32
CA SER A 17 -1.90 -6.72 -3.10
C SER A 17 -2.86 -7.16 -4.19
N GLN A 18 -2.42 -7.13 -5.45
CA GLN A 18 -3.26 -7.56 -6.57
C GLN A 18 -3.54 -9.06 -6.53
N ALA A 19 -2.59 -9.84 -6.02
CA ALA A 19 -2.75 -11.29 -5.91
C ALA A 19 -3.54 -11.72 -4.66
N GLY A 20 -3.86 -10.78 -3.77
CA GLY A 20 -4.50 -11.13 -2.50
C GLY A 20 -3.57 -11.80 -1.51
N ASP A 21 -2.25 -11.64 -1.71
CA ASP A 21 -1.22 -12.24 -0.87
C ASP A 21 -0.92 -11.34 0.33
N THR A 22 -1.81 -11.35 1.30
CA THR A 22 -1.72 -10.49 2.48
C THR A 22 -0.48 -10.79 3.30
N GLU A 23 -0.06 -12.05 3.39
CA GLU A 23 1.14 -12.43 4.15
C GLU A 23 2.39 -11.72 3.64
N THR A 24 2.56 -11.67 2.32
CA THR A 24 3.71 -10.97 1.74
C THR A 24 3.64 -9.48 2.03
N VAL A 25 2.46 -8.86 1.88
CA VAL A 25 2.31 -7.43 2.17
C VAL A 25 2.66 -7.14 3.63
N LEU A 26 2.19 -7.97 4.56
CA LEU A 26 2.48 -7.79 5.99
C LEU A 26 3.97 -7.91 6.28
N SER A 27 4.69 -8.73 5.53
CA SER A 27 6.14 -8.90 5.71
C SER A 27 6.94 -7.66 5.28
N LEU A 28 6.33 -6.76 4.53
CA LEU A 28 6.99 -5.54 4.03
C LEU A 28 6.85 -4.36 4.97
N MET A 29 6.24 -4.54 6.13
CA MET A 29 6.03 -3.46 7.08
C MET A 29 6.57 -3.83 8.46
N THR A 30 6.98 -2.80 9.22
CA THR A 30 7.43 -3.02 10.60
C THR A 30 6.25 -3.39 11.48
N ASP A 31 6.53 -3.99 12.65
CA ASP A 31 5.47 -4.36 13.59
C ASP A 31 4.70 -3.16 14.13
N ASP A 32 5.36 -2.00 14.19
CA ASP A 32 4.75 -0.75 14.65
C ASP A 32 4.35 0.16 13.49
N ALA A 33 4.18 -0.39 12.30
CA ALA A 33 3.77 0.39 11.14
C ALA A 33 2.44 1.10 11.40
N LEU A 34 2.33 2.35 10.91
CA LEU A 34 1.11 3.13 11.01
C LEU A 34 0.71 3.65 9.64
N PHE A 35 -0.58 3.60 9.38
CA PHE A 35 -1.18 4.09 8.15
C PHE A 35 -2.11 5.25 8.46
N MET A 36 -2.03 6.28 7.65
CA MET A 36 -2.87 7.47 7.78
C MET A 36 -3.64 7.67 6.49
N VAL A 37 -4.97 7.63 6.58
CA VAL A 37 -5.85 7.83 5.43
C VAL A 37 -6.86 8.92 5.77
N PRO A 38 -7.42 9.60 4.75
CA PRO A 38 -8.39 10.67 5.01
C PRO A 38 -9.60 10.16 5.79
N GLY A 39 -10.02 10.93 6.78
CA GLY A 39 -11.25 10.68 7.52
C GLY A 39 -11.17 9.62 8.59
N GLN A 40 -9.99 9.06 8.87
CA GLN A 40 -9.82 8.03 9.89
C GLN A 40 -8.62 8.32 10.79
N PRO A 41 -8.66 7.89 12.06
CA PRO A 41 -7.47 7.92 12.89
C PRO A 41 -6.41 6.97 12.32
N PRO A 42 -5.13 7.20 12.63
CA PRO A 42 -4.09 6.26 12.20
C PRO A 42 -4.36 4.85 12.71
N PHE A 43 -4.03 3.86 11.89
CA PHE A 43 -4.23 2.46 12.26
C PHE A 43 -2.95 1.66 11.98
N GLY A 44 -2.79 0.56 12.69
CA GLY A 44 -1.59 -0.24 12.62
C GLY A 44 -1.72 -1.51 11.80
N LYS A 45 -0.72 -2.37 11.95
CA LYS A 45 -0.59 -3.60 11.16
C LYS A 45 -1.78 -4.55 11.31
N GLU A 46 -2.30 -4.71 12.55
CA GLU A 46 -3.43 -5.61 12.80
C GLU A 46 -4.71 -5.15 12.09
N ALA A 47 -4.99 -3.86 12.14
CA ALA A 47 -6.16 -3.31 11.44
C ALA A 47 -5.99 -3.42 9.95
N PHE A 48 -4.77 -3.21 9.44
CA PHE A 48 -4.46 -3.40 8.02
C PHE A 48 -4.76 -4.84 7.60
N LYS A 49 -4.31 -5.81 8.40
CA LYS A 49 -4.54 -7.22 8.13
C LYS A 49 -6.03 -7.54 8.06
N ALA A 50 -6.80 -7.04 9.03
CA ALA A 50 -8.24 -7.27 9.06
C ALA A 50 -8.94 -6.67 7.83
N ALA A 51 -8.54 -5.45 7.44
CA ALA A 51 -9.10 -4.80 6.25
C ALA A 51 -8.76 -5.57 4.97
N ALA A 52 -7.53 -6.06 4.86
CA ALA A 52 -7.10 -6.84 3.70
C ALA A 52 -7.87 -8.14 3.58
N GLN A 53 -8.13 -8.82 4.71
CA GLN A 53 -8.91 -10.05 4.72
C GLN A 53 -10.35 -9.80 4.31
N GLY A 54 -10.91 -8.65 4.66
CA GLY A 54 -12.27 -8.28 4.26
C GLY A 54 -12.40 -7.94 2.78
N GLN A 55 -11.28 -7.74 2.08
CA GLN A 55 -11.28 -7.37 0.66
C GLN A 55 -11.06 -8.56 -0.28
N GLN A 56 -11.10 -9.78 0.22
CA GLN A 56 -10.81 -10.95 -0.63
C GLN A 56 -11.86 -11.21 -1.70
N ASP A 57 -13.06 -10.66 -1.55
CA ASP A 57 -14.10 -10.76 -2.56
C ASP A 57 -13.94 -9.71 -3.67
N PHE A 58 -12.86 -8.97 -3.67
CA PHE A 58 -12.61 -7.91 -4.65
C PHE A 58 -11.30 -8.17 -5.38
N THR A 59 -11.24 -7.69 -6.61
CA THR A 59 -10.00 -7.65 -7.39
C THR A 59 -9.45 -6.25 -7.30
N ILE A 60 -8.16 -6.15 -6.97
CA ILE A 60 -7.47 -4.86 -6.87
C ILE A 60 -6.47 -4.78 -8.02
N THR A 61 -6.55 -3.69 -8.78
CA THR A 61 -5.56 -3.37 -9.79
C THR A 61 -5.09 -1.95 -9.55
N GLY A 62 -3.90 -1.61 -10.04
CA GLY A 62 -3.42 -0.26 -9.84
C GLY A 62 -2.11 0.01 -10.52
N LYS A 63 -1.75 1.27 -10.47
CA LYS A 63 -0.49 1.78 -11.01
C LYS A 63 0.19 2.62 -9.94
N SER A 64 1.48 2.42 -9.81
CA SER A 64 2.34 3.17 -8.91
C SER A 64 3.36 3.94 -9.74
N ASP A 65 3.39 5.26 -9.58
CA ASP A 65 4.36 6.11 -10.26
C ASP A 65 5.19 6.81 -9.21
N ILE A 66 6.39 6.29 -8.97
CA ILE A 66 7.28 6.81 -7.94
C ILE A 66 7.80 8.17 -8.39
N GLN A 67 7.55 9.18 -7.57
CA GLN A 67 7.93 10.57 -7.85
C GLN A 67 9.30 10.90 -7.28
N GLU A 68 9.62 10.33 -6.12
CA GLU A 68 10.85 10.68 -5.41
C GLU A 68 11.18 9.59 -4.39
N ILE A 69 12.47 9.25 -4.30
CA ILE A 69 13.00 8.41 -3.23
C ILE A 69 14.23 9.12 -2.66
N ARG A 70 14.29 9.26 -1.34
CA ARG A 70 15.47 9.83 -0.68
C ARG A 70 15.89 8.90 0.45
N VAL A 71 17.15 8.47 0.42
CA VAL A 71 17.71 7.59 1.45
C VAL A 71 18.59 8.42 2.39
N LEU A 72 18.37 8.26 3.69
CA LEU A 72 19.03 9.01 4.75
C LEU A 72 19.54 8.01 5.80
N GLY A 73 20.64 7.32 5.53
CA GLY A 73 21.16 6.27 6.40
C GLY A 73 20.22 5.07 6.41
N ASP A 74 19.70 4.72 7.59
CA ASP A 74 18.77 3.60 7.75
C ASP A 74 17.31 4.00 7.59
N TRP A 75 17.06 5.22 7.17
CA TRP A 75 15.73 5.76 6.93
C TRP A 75 15.61 6.22 5.49
N ALA A 76 14.39 6.21 4.98
CA ALA A 76 14.11 6.74 3.65
C ALA A 76 12.70 7.25 3.60
N TYR A 77 12.43 8.15 2.65
CA TYR A 77 11.05 8.49 2.31
C TYR A 77 10.83 8.29 0.83
N LEU A 78 9.58 8.05 0.50
CA LEU A 78 9.14 7.77 -0.85
C LEU A 78 7.88 8.58 -1.11
N ARG A 79 7.86 9.35 -2.20
CA ARG A 79 6.64 9.99 -2.69
C ARG A 79 6.19 9.25 -3.94
N ASN A 80 4.91 8.99 -4.02
CA ASN A 80 4.35 8.15 -5.07
C ASN A 80 2.99 8.71 -5.50
N HIS A 81 2.68 8.60 -6.78
CA HIS A 81 1.33 8.80 -7.27
C HIS A 81 0.72 7.44 -7.51
N LEU A 82 -0.43 7.20 -6.90
CA LEU A 82 -1.04 5.88 -6.88
C LEU A 82 -2.46 5.95 -7.43
N GLU A 83 -2.78 5.01 -8.32
CA GLU A 83 -4.13 4.81 -8.84
C GLU A 83 -4.55 3.39 -8.49
N ILE A 84 -5.68 3.24 -7.81
CA ILE A 84 -6.20 1.94 -7.39
C ILE A 84 -7.61 1.77 -7.90
N THR A 85 -7.89 0.61 -8.49
CA THR A 85 -9.24 0.21 -8.90
C THR A 85 -9.62 -1.06 -8.16
N VAL A 86 -10.75 -1.02 -7.46
CA VAL A 86 -11.28 -2.17 -6.72
C VAL A 86 -12.57 -2.62 -7.41
N THR A 87 -12.61 -3.88 -7.83
CA THR A 87 -13.73 -4.43 -8.58
C THR A 87 -14.26 -5.68 -7.86
N PRO A 88 -15.57 -5.81 -7.64
CA PRO A 88 -16.14 -7.04 -7.08
C PRO A 88 -15.86 -8.24 -8.01
N ARG A 89 -15.39 -9.35 -7.43
CA ARG A 89 -14.97 -10.51 -8.23
C ARG A 89 -16.09 -11.17 -9.01
N ASN A 90 -17.24 -11.29 -8.41
CA ASN A 90 -18.32 -12.08 -9.01
C ASN A 90 -19.48 -11.23 -9.52
N GLY A 91 -19.31 -9.92 -9.56
CA GLY A 91 -20.38 -9.02 -9.98
C GLY A 91 -21.65 -9.16 -9.15
N THR A 92 -21.52 -9.64 -7.92
CA THR A 92 -22.67 -9.98 -7.07
C THR A 92 -23.17 -8.86 -6.19
N THR A 93 -22.60 -7.67 -6.32
CA THR A 93 -23.08 -6.53 -5.56
C THR A 93 -24.35 -6.00 -6.17
N GLY A 94 -25.20 -5.40 -5.36
CA GLY A 94 -26.45 -4.84 -5.83
C GLY A 94 -26.28 -3.72 -6.86
N ASP A 95 -25.08 -3.20 -7.02
CA ASP A 95 -24.77 -2.11 -7.95
C ASP A 95 -24.30 -2.62 -9.31
N GLY A 96 -24.44 -3.90 -9.59
CA GLY A 96 -23.98 -4.45 -10.85
C GLY A 96 -22.48 -4.59 -10.96
N GLY A 97 -21.75 -4.57 -9.85
CA GLY A 97 -20.31 -4.79 -9.84
C GLY A 97 -19.49 -3.61 -10.32
N LEU A 98 -19.92 -2.40 -10.06
CA LEU A 98 -19.18 -1.20 -10.48
C LEU A 98 -17.83 -1.12 -9.78
N ALA A 99 -16.81 -0.80 -10.56
CA ALA A 99 -15.46 -0.58 -10.05
C ALA A 99 -15.39 0.75 -9.30
N VAL A 100 -14.61 0.75 -8.20
CA VAL A 100 -14.35 1.97 -7.45
C VAL A 100 -12.90 2.35 -7.69
N LYS A 101 -12.69 3.58 -8.16
CA LYS A 101 -11.37 4.11 -8.45
C LYS A 101 -10.97 5.17 -7.44
N ARG A 102 -9.72 5.10 -6.99
CA ARG A 102 -9.12 6.12 -6.14
C ARG A 102 -7.78 6.52 -6.72
N SER A 103 -7.44 7.78 -6.55
CA SER A 103 -6.19 8.31 -7.06
C SER A 103 -5.66 9.37 -6.12
N GLY A 104 -4.36 9.51 -6.02
CA GLY A 104 -3.74 10.53 -5.22
C GLY A 104 -2.28 10.26 -4.92
N TYR A 105 -1.73 11.05 -4.05
CA TYR A 105 -0.32 10.96 -3.68
C TYR A 105 -0.16 10.28 -2.33
N THR A 106 0.97 9.61 -2.16
CA THR A 106 1.33 8.99 -0.89
C THR A 106 2.70 9.47 -0.46
N LEU A 107 2.93 9.49 0.85
CA LEU A 107 4.24 9.69 1.44
C LEU A 107 4.50 8.53 2.38
N THR A 108 5.55 7.77 2.09
CA THR A 108 5.91 6.58 2.86
C THR A 108 7.27 6.79 3.50
N ILE A 109 7.37 6.46 4.78
CA ILE A 109 8.63 6.45 5.50
C ILE A 109 9.03 5.00 5.73
N LEU A 110 10.27 4.67 5.33
CA LEU A 110 10.80 3.32 5.43
C LEU A 110 11.99 3.29 6.37
N GLN A 111 12.22 2.14 6.98
CA GLN A 111 13.34 1.92 7.88
C GLN A 111 14.05 0.64 7.49
N LYS A 112 15.39 0.72 7.42
CA LYS A 112 16.22 -0.44 7.16
C LYS A 112 16.43 -1.21 8.45
N GLN A 113 16.11 -2.50 8.41
CA GLN A 113 16.20 -3.35 9.58
C GLN A 113 17.60 -3.93 9.75
N ALA A 114 17.85 -4.59 10.87
CA ALA A 114 19.16 -5.15 11.18
C ALA A 114 19.62 -6.18 10.16
N ASP A 115 18.69 -6.86 9.48
CA ASP A 115 19.02 -7.84 8.43
C ASP A 115 19.28 -7.17 7.08
N GLY A 116 19.24 -5.85 7.01
CA GLY A 116 19.48 -5.11 5.78
C GLY A 116 18.26 -4.90 4.90
N LYS A 117 17.10 -5.43 5.30
CA LYS A 117 15.86 -5.27 4.52
C LYS A 117 15.15 -3.99 4.89
N TRP A 118 14.60 -3.33 3.88
CA TRP A 118 13.76 -2.15 4.09
C TRP A 118 12.32 -2.56 4.39
N GLN A 119 11.70 -1.85 5.32
CA GLN A 119 10.29 -2.07 5.64
C GLN A 119 9.57 -0.73 5.80
N LEU A 120 8.30 -0.71 5.41
CA LEU A 120 7.42 0.45 5.59
C LEU A 120 7.15 0.65 7.07
N LYS A 121 7.32 1.88 7.54
CA LYS A 121 7.07 2.21 8.95
C LYS A 121 5.92 3.18 9.12
N ARG A 122 5.79 4.15 8.22
CA ARG A 122 4.69 5.11 8.22
C ARG A 122 4.23 5.32 6.79
N ASP A 123 2.95 5.45 6.60
CA ASP A 123 2.38 5.70 5.28
C ASP A 123 1.25 6.70 5.37
N ALA A 124 1.39 7.82 4.69
CA ALA A 124 0.32 8.79 4.54
C ALA A 124 -0.25 8.64 3.14
N ASN A 125 -1.53 8.31 3.06
CA ASN A 125 -2.22 8.00 1.83
C ASN A 125 -3.31 9.03 1.59
N LEU A 126 -3.15 9.82 0.54
CA LEU A 126 -4.07 10.91 0.22
C LEU A 126 -5.02 10.54 -0.93
N LEU A 127 -5.20 9.26 -1.20
CA LEU A 127 -6.09 8.82 -2.26
C LEU A 127 -7.53 9.20 -1.96
N THR A 128 -8.22 9.70 -2.99
CA THR A 128 -9.63 10.05 -2.92
C THR A 128 -10.36 9.41 -4.09
N LEU A 129 -11.67 9.36 -3.99
CA LEU A 129 -12.50 8.81 -5.05
C LEU A 129 -12.36 9.63 -6.32
N VAL A 130 -12.24 8.94 -7.44
CA VAL A 130 -12.24 9.57 -8.76
C VAL A 130 -13.70 9.69 -9.19
N ALA A 131 -14.09 10.92 -9.48
CA ALA A 131 -15.47 11.21 -9.90
C ALA A 131 -15.72 10.73 -11.33
#